data_9786a29aa72802346bf6e7ea45aec29b
#
_entry.id   9786a29aa72802346bf6e7ea45aec29b
#
_cell.length_a   1.000
_cell.length_b   1.000
_cell.length_c   1.000
_cell.angle_alpha   90.00
_cell.angle_beta   90.00
_cell.angle_gamma   90.00
#
_symmetry.space_group_name_H-M   'P 1'
#
loop_
_entity.id
_entity.type
_entity.pdbx_description
1 polymer ?
#
loop_
_entity_poly.entity_id
_entity_poly.type
_entity_poly.pdbx_seq_one_letter_code
_entity_poly.pdbx_strand_id
1 'polypeptide(L)'
;MKTELRSPSPLRDLAEQLATGATTPIDVAEAALARIANLEPDIHAWAHLDADSVRSAAARIQDSDPDGALWGVPVGVKDLIDVAGMPTRCGSELRSTEPATTDADCVARSRTLGALPFGKTVTTEFGYFMPGPTRNPRALGHTPGGSSSGSAAAVAAGMVPLAFGTQTAGSLTRPASFCGVAGFVTAHGKLPTAGITGLSPGLDTVGLLARTVPDLHFAWTALRDGPRAPVLEPSAPRRLRLWSGFELGEVSREMTAALRATADSAESAGIGCRELDAAARIVALAEHHHTVMAYEAARERAAEAAQTDRISAPLAELFAAGAATAEADYRAALAGIRETRQLLLSALDEDEAILGPAALGAAPPGHDATGTPILSRPWQAMGLPVVTIPGKCDSAGLPLGLQLIGRPGAEQRLFETAAWLESVL
;
A
#
# COMPACT_ATOMS: atom_id res chain seq x y z
N MET A 1 -5.28 31.07 14.31
CA MET A 1 -3.87 30.90 13.95
C MET A 1 -3.62 29.40 13.89
N LYS A 2 -3.65 28.77 12.68
CA LYS A 2 -3.29 27.33 12.56
C LYS A 2 -1.79 27.26 12.85
N THR A 3 -1.42 26.64 13.95
CA THR A 3 -0.02 26.36 14.27
C THR A 3 0.55 25.58 13.10
N GLU A 4 1.56 26.09 12.40
CA GLU A 4 2.27 25.34 11.37
C GLU A 4 2.89 24.11 12.03
N LEU A 5 2.22 22.97 11.87
CA LEU A 5 2.75 21.71 12.32
C LEU A 5 3.97 21.41 11.45
N ARG A 6 5.17 21.41 12.04
CA ARG A 6 6.40 21.02 11.35
C ARG A 6 6.17 19.71 10.60
N SER A 7 6.73 19.60 9.40
CA SER A 7 6.75 18.32 8.67
C SER A 7 7.37 17.25 9.57
N PRO A 8 6.76 16.05 9.69
CA PRO A 8 7.36 14.97 10.47
C PRO A 8 8.76 14.64 9.95
N SER A 9 9.65 14.18 10.83
CA SER A 9 10.98 13.68 10.44
C SER A 9 10.84 12.48 9.50
N PRO A 10 11.82 12.21 8.60
CA PRO A 10 11.93 10.93 7.93
C PRO A 10 11.91 9.79 8.97
N LEU A 11 11.41 8.61 8.57
CA LEU A 11 11.23 7.49 9.50
C LEU A 11 12.55 7.05 10.13
N ARG A 12 13.61 6.98 9.34
CA ARG A 12 14.96 6.63 9.84
C ARG A 12 15.45 7.66 10.87
N ASP A 13 15.33 8.94 10.57
CA ASP A 13 15.76 10.01 11.48
C ASP A 13 14.97 9.98 12.80
N LEU A 14 13.67 9.68 12.72
CA LEU A 14 12.83 9.50 13.91
C LEU A 14 13.31 8.30 14.73
N ALA A 15 13.59 7.17 14.10
CA ALA A 15 14.10 5.98 14.77
C ALA A 15 15.47 6.24 15.45
N GLU A 16 16.35 7.00 14.81
CA GLU A 16 17.64 7.43 15.38
C GLU A 16 17.46 8.39 16.56
N GLN A 17 16.54 9.35 16.46
CA GLN A 17 16.22 10.26 17.58
C GLN A 17 15.67 9.50 18.78
N LEU A 18 14.81 8.52 18.56
CA LEU A 18 14.30 7.64 19.61
C LEU A 18 15.42 6.80 20.22
N ALA A 19 16.24 6.14 19.42
CA ALA A 19 17.34 5.27 19.89
C ALA A 19 18.41 6.03 20.67
N THR A 20 18.64 7.32 20.36
CA THR A 20 19.62 8.18 21.06
C THR A 20 19.02 8.92 22.24
N GLY A 21 17.71 8.83 22.47
CA GLY A 21 17.02 9.58 23.52
C GLY A 21 16.86 11.08 23.23
N ALA A 22 17.08 11.52 21.97
CA ALA A 22 16.81 12.88 21.55
C ALA A 22 15.30 13.22 21.55
N THR A 23 14.46 12.20 21.46
CA THR A 23 13.01 12.24 21.71
C THR A 23 12.59 10.94 22.40
N THR A 24 11.39 10.91 22.97
CA THR A 24 10.87 9.75 23.68
C THR A 24 9.64 9.17 22.98
N PRO A 25 9.30 7.86 23.18
CA PRO A 25 8.06 7.28 22.67
C PRO A 25 6.81 8.05 23.10
N ILE A 26 6.78 8.60 24.31
CA ILE A 26 5.67 9.44 24.81
C ILE A 26 5.60 10.74 24.02
N ASP A 27 6.72 11.46 23.83
CA ASP A 27 6.75 12.73 23.08
C ASP A 27 6.29 12.52 21.63
N VAL A 28 6.73 11.44 20.99
CA VAL A 28 6.33 11.10 19.62
C VAL A 28 4.85 10.75 19.55
N ALA A 29 4.33 10.00 20.52
CA ALA A 29 2.91 9.65 20.59
C ALA A 29 2.04 10.89 20.79
N GLU A 30 2.40 11.80 21.70
CA GLU A 30 1.67 13.05 21.95
C GLU A 30 1.69 13.97 20.72
N ALA A 31 2.84 14.10 20.06
CA ALA A 31 2.93 14.89 18.82
C ALA A 31 2.03 14.32 17.71
N ALA A 32 1.96 12.98 17.57
CA ALA A 32 1.09 12.30 16.61
C ALA A 32 -0.40 12.49 16.98
N LEU A 33 -0.77 12.30 18.26
CA LEU A 33 -2.14 12.52 18.76
C LEU A 33 -2.60 13.97 18.53
N ALA A 34 -1.75 14.96 18.83
CA ALA A 34 -2.05 16.36 18.61
C ALA A 34 -2.28 16.67 17.11
N ARG A 35 -1.46 16.09 16.23
CA ARG A 35 -1.64 16.22 14.77
C ARG A 35 -2.94 15.57 14.31
N ILE A 36 -3.24 14.38 14.79
CA ILE A 36 -4.48 13.66 14.48
C ILE A 36 -5.67 14.50 14.94
N ALA A 37 -5.70 14.98 16.19
CA ALA A 37 -6.79 15.80 16.71
C ALA A 37 -7.07 17.05 15.85
N ASN A 38 -6.03 17.62 15.23
CA ASN A 38 -6.19 18.79 14.36
C ASN A 38 -6.68 18.46 12.94
N LEU A 39 -6.33 17.29 12.39
CA LEU A 39 -6.55 16.96 10.98
C LEU A 39 -7.67 15.95 10.75
N GLU A 40 -7.92 15.08 11.71
CA GLU A 40 -8.90 13.97 11.59
C GLU A 40 -10.33 14.45 11.34
N PRO A 41 -10.81 15.60 11.91
CA PRO A 41 -12.15 16.12 11.60
C PRO A 41 -12.39 16.40 10.10
N ASP A 42 -11.33 16.65 9.33
CA ASP A 42 -11.41 16.90 7.89
C ASP A 42 -11.06 15.67 7.05
N ILE A 43 -10.19 14.79 7.55
CA ILE A 43 -9.58 13.68 6.75
C ILE A 43 -10.28 12.35 6.96
N HIS A 44 -10.74 12.04 8.18
CA HIS A 44 -11.37 10.77 8.54
C HIS A 44 -10.52 9.53 8.16
N ALA A 45 -9.26 9.53 8.59
CA ALA A 45 -8.33 8.45 8.28
C ALA A 45 -8.46 7.24 9.23
N TRP A 46 -9.02 7.42 10.43
CA TRP A 46 -9.04 6.43 11.49
C TRP A 46 -10.41 5.79 11.67
N ALA A 47 -10.45 4.46 11.61
CA ALA A 47 -11.62 3.65 11.93
C ALA A 47 -11.74 3.39 13.44
N HIS A 48 -10.59 3.30 14.13
CA HIS A 48 -10.50 3.17 15.58
C HIS A 48 -9.20 3.79 16.08
N LEU A 49 -9.30 4.67 17.05
CA LEU A 49 -8.18 5.27 17.77
C LEU A 49 -8.61 5.55 19.21
N ASP A 50 -7.84 5.03 20.17
CA ASP A 50 -8.01 5.33 21.59
C ASP A 50 -6.71 5.99 22.11
N ALA A 51 -6.80 7.30 22.37
CA ALA A 51 -5.65 8.10 22.77
C ALA A 51 -5.06 7.65 24.13
N ASP A 52 -5.89 7.20 25.07
CA ASP A 52 -5.40 6.78 26.38
C ASP A 52 -4.70 5.42 26.32
N SER A 53 -5.21 4.50 25.49
CA SER A 53 -4.52 3.25 25.18
C SER A 53 -3.17 3.49 24.49
N VAL A 54 -3.12 4.45 23.54
CA VAL A 54 -1.87 4.84 22.87
C VAL A 54 -0.86 5.39 23.88
N ARG A 55 -1.24 6.31 24.75
CA ARG A 55 -0.38 6.87 25.82
C ARG A 55 0.17 5.77 26.73
N SER A 56 -0.74 4.88 27.18
CA SER A 56 -0.36 3.74 28.03
C SER A 56 0.61 2.79 27.33
N ALA A 57 0.45 2.56 26.03
CA ALA A 57 1.36 1.73 25.25
C ALA A 57 2.72 2.42 25.02
N ALA A 58 2.73 3.73 24.73
CA ALA A 58 3.96 4.52 24.58
C ALA A 58 4.77 4.53 25.88
N ALA A 59 4.12 4.69 27.04
CA ALA A 59 4.79 4.61 28.35
C ALA A 59 5.44 3.24 28.57
N ARG A 60 4.73 2.14 28.31
CA ARG A 60 5.30 0.78 28.43
C ARG A 60 6.49 0.55 27.49
N ILE A 61 6.45 1.09 26.26
CA ILE A 61 7.58 1.01 25.33
C ILE A 61 8.75 1.82 25.89
N GLN A 62 8.51 3.02 26.40
CA GLN A 62 9.56 3.88 26.95
C GLN A 62 10.27 3.25 28.16
N ASP A 63 9.53 2.47 28.97
CA ASP A 63 10.10 1.74 30.12
C ASP A 63 10.85 0.45 29.70
N SER A 64 10.83 0.08 28.42
CA SER A 64 11.56 -1.08 27.87
C SER A 64 12.91 -0.68 27.27
N ASP A 65 13.81 -1.65 27.11
CA ASP A 65 15.07 -1.42 26.41
C ASP A 65 14.84 -1.04 24.93
N PRO A 66 15.56 -0.04 24.39
CA PRO A 66 15.43 0.41 23.00
C PRO A 66 16.12 -0.56 22.02
N ASP A 67 15.68 -1.82 21.98
CA ASP A 67 16.31 -2.92 21.20
C ASP A 67 15.60 -3.22 19.87
N GLY A 68 14.93 -2.26 19.28
CA GLY A 68 14.23 -2.50 18.01
C GLY A 68 14.35 -1.35 17.02
N ALA A 69 14.50 -1.66 15.74
CA ALA A 69 14.59 -0.65 14.69
C ALA A 69 13.37 0.27 14.61
N LEU A 70 12.23 -0.15 15.14
CA LEU A 70 10.98 0.62 15.17
C LEU A 70 10.56 1.03 16.59
N TRP A 71 11.48 0.98 17.56
CA TRP A 71 11.18 1.29 18.95
C TRP A 71 10.54 2.67 19.12
N GLY A 72 9.29 2.69 19.64
CA GLY A 72 8.50 3.90 19.81
C GLY A 72 7.91 4.50 18.53
N VAL A 73 8.13 3.90 17.36
CA VAL A 73 7.62 4.41 16.09
C VAL A 73 6.12 4.15 15.98
N PRO A 74 5.28 5.21 15.78
CA PRO A 74 3.85 5.06 15.55
C PRO A 74 3.54 4.38 14.20
N VAL A 75 2.67 3.37 14.21
CA VAL A 75 2.27 2.63 13.00
C VAL A 75 0.76 2.58 12.88
N GLY A 76 0.22 3.09 11.77
CA GLY A 76 -1.18 2.92 11.40
C GLY A 76 -1.43 1.50 10.87
N VAL A 77 -2.55 0.88 11.25
CA VAL A 77 -2.85 -0.49 10.82
C VAL A 77 -4.21 -0.53 10.12
N LYS A 78 -4.22 -0.92 8.85
CA LYS A 78 -5.46 -1.02 8.07
C LYS A 78 -6.49 -1.91 8.76
N ASP A 79 -7.76 -1.50 8.73
CA ASP A 79 -8.85 -2.17 9.44
C ASP A 79 -9.33 -3.49 8.78
N LEU A 80 -8.40 -4.21 8.16
CA LEU A 80 -8.51 -5.63 7.77
C LEU A 80 -7.51 -6.49 8.57
N ILE A 81 -6.59 -5.86 9.31
CA ILE A 81 -5.44 -6.48 9.97
C ILE A 81 -5.70 -6.46 11.47
N ASP A 82 -5.65 -7.60 12.12
CA ASP A 82 -5.90 -7.73 13.56
C ASP A 82 -4.77 -7.08 14.37
N VAL A 83 -5.20 -6.33 15.39
CA VAL A 83 -4.35 -5.78 16.43
C VAL A 83 -4.96 -6.17 17.77
N ALA A 84 -4.24 -6.90 18.60
CA ALA A 84 -4.71 -7.32 19.92
C ALA A 84 -5.16 -6.10 20.74
N GLY A 85 -6.38 -6.18 21.27
CA GLY A 85 -7.01 -5.10 22.01
C GLY A 85 -7.76 -4.06 21.17
N MET A 86 -7.78 -4.18 19.83
CA MET A 86 -8.53 -3.29 18.94
C MET A 86 -9.53 -4.08 18.09
N PRO A 87 -10.73 -3.53 17.76
CA PRO A 87 -11.67 -4.19 16.88
C PRO A 87 -11.15 -4.20 15.42
N THR A 88 -11.50 -5.23 14.64
CA THR A 88 -11.27 -5.31 13.19
C THR A 88 -12.61 -5.38 12.48
N ARG A 89 -13.11 -4.23 12.03
CA ARG A 89 -14.46 -4.07 11.49
C ARG A 89 -14.55 -4.22 9.98
N CYS A 90 -13.44 -4.19 9.28
CA CYS A 90 -13.37 -4.39 7.82
C CYS A 90 -14.26 -3.42 7.01
N GLY A 91 -14.55 -2.22 7.54
CA GLY A 91 -15.47 -1.26 6.90
C GLY A 91 -16.92 -1.76 6.78
N SER A 92 -17.36 -2.74 7.58
CA SER A 92 -18.67 -3.37 7.49
C SER A 92 -19.36 -3.52 8.85
N GLU A 93 -20.69 -3.38 8.85
CA GLU A 93 -21.53 -3.65 10.03
C GLU A 93 -21.67 -5.15 10.34
N LEU A 94 -21.26 -6.02 9.43
CA LEU A 94 -21.27 -7.47 9.65
C LEU A 94 -20.20 -7.94 10.63
N ARG A 95 -19.20 -7.10 10.90
CA ARG A 95 -18.09 -7.45 11.81
C ARG A 95 -18.34 -6.97 13.22
N SER A 96 -17.94 -7.80 14.18
CA SER A 96 -18.01 -7.51 15.60
C SER A 96 -17.23 -6.25 15.98
N THR A 97 -17.69 -5.56 17.03
CA THR A 97 -16.96 -4.48 17.70
C THR A 97 -16.03 -5.01 18.79
N GLU A 98 -16.05 -6.31 19.06
CA GLU A 98 -15.17 -6.93 20.04
C GLU A 98 -13.71 -6.83 19.59
N PRO A 99 -12.79 -6.48 20.48
CA PRO A 99 -11.37 -6.43 20.19
C PRO A 99 -10.81 -7.79 19.75
N ALA A 100 -9.88 -7.79 18.78
CA ALA A 100 -9.11 -8.98 18.44
C ALA A 100 -8.30 -9.44 19.67
N THR A 101 -8.18 -10.75 19.85
CA THR A 101 -7.45 -11.35 20.98
C THR A 101 -5.96 -11.50 20.69
N THR A 102 -5.57 -11.51 19.41
CA THR A 102 -4.19 -11.69 18.95
C THR A 102 -3.86 -10.69 17.85
N ASP A 103 -2.59 -10.35 17.73
CA ASP A 103 -2.09 -9.59 16.60
C ASP A 103 -2.02 -10.47 15.33
N ALA A 104 -2.22 -9.85 14.17
CA ALA A 104 -1.78 -10.43 12.91
C ALA A 104 -0.24 -10.54 12.87
N ASP A 105 0.30 -11.51 12.12
CA ASP A 105 1.74 -11.78 12.08
C ASP A 105 2.60 -10.55 11.77
N CYS A 106 2.17 -9.69 10.83
CA CYS A 106 2.90 -8.47 10.50
C CYS A 106 2.89 -7.44 11.66
N VAL A 107 1.82 -7.38 12.43
CA VAL A 107 1.72 -6.52 13.62
C VAL A 107 2.57 -7.10 14.75
N ALA A 108 2.44 -8.40 15.04
CA ALA A 108 3.27 -9.08 16.04
C ALA A 108 4.76 -8.88 15.72
N ARG A 109 5.16 -9.05 14.45
CA ARG A 109 6.54 -8.80 14.00
C ARG A 109 6.96 -7.34 14.23
N SER A 110 6.10 -6.36 13.93
CA SER A 110 6.42 -4.95 14.17
C SER A 110 6.60 -4.64 15.65
N ARG A 111 5.77 -5.24 16.53
CA ARG A 111 5.91 -5.11 17.99
C ARG A 111 7.23 -5.69 18.51
N THR A 112 7.73 -6.81 17.96
CA THR A 112 9.06 -7.34 18.35
C THR A 112 10.21 -6.40 17.98
N LEU A 113 9.96 -5.44 17.10
CA LEU A 113 10.88 -4.36 16.74
C LEU A 113 10.61 -3.07 17.51
N GLY A 114 9.72 -3.11 18.50
CA GLY A 114 9.36 -1.98 19.36
C GLY A 114 8.37 -1.00 18.76
N ALA A 115 7.72 -1.30 17.63
CA ALA A 115 6.72 -0.42 17.04
C ALA A 115 5.51 -0.22 17.95
N LEU A 116 4.91 0.97 17.86
CA LEU A 116 3.66 1.34 18.54
C LEU A 116 2.49 1.28 17.54
N PRO A 117 1.71 0.17 17.46
CA PRO A 117 0.45 0.16 16.74
C PRO A 117 -0.49 1.23 17.28
N PHE A 118 -0.78 2.24 16.46
CA PHE A 118 -1.37 3.48 16.91
C PHE A 118 -2.89 3.47 16.88
N GLY A 119 -3.44 2.72 15.91
CA GLY A 119 -4.88 2.58 15.70
C GLY A 119 -5.20 1.89 14.38
N LYS A 120 -6.49 1.71 14.11
CA LYS A 120 -6.99 1.08 12.89
C LYS A 120 -7.35 2.18 11.88
N THR A 121 -6.76 2.10 10.69
CA THR A 121 -7.02 3.05 9.60
C THR A 121 -8.16 2.57 8.70
N VAL A 122 -8.96 3.50 8.19
CA VAL A 122 -10.14 3.21 7.36
C VAL A 122 -9.78 2.35 6.14
N THR A 123 -10.64 1.39 5.85
CA THR A 123 -10.64 0.57 4.65
C THR A 123 -12.00 0.64 3.93
N THR A 124 -12.06 0.22 2.68
CA THR A 124 -13.33 -0.07 2.01
C THR A 124 -13.93 -1.37 2.57
N GLU A 125 -15.23 -1.62 2.36
CA GLU A 125 -15.92 -2.79 2.87
C GLU A 125 -15.24 -4.10 2.41
N PHE A 126 -14.75 -4.89 3.36
CA PHE A 126 -13.95 -6.12 3.14
C PHE A 126 -12.81 -5.93 2.12
N GLY A 127 -12.27 -4.71 2.00
CA GLY A 127 -11.22 -4.40 1.04
C GLY A 127 -11.72 -4.22 -0.40
N TYR A 128 -13.04 -4.16 -0.65
CA TYR A 128 -13.61 -4.09 -1.99
C TYR A 128 -14.50 -2.87 -2.19
N PHE A 129 -14.19 -2.06 -3.15
CA PHE A 129 -14.76 -0.84 -3.74
C PHE A 129 -15.57 0.13 -2.87
N MET A 130 -16.53 -0.29 -2.02
CA MET A 130 -17.38 0.65 -1.27
C MET A 130 -16.51 1.55 -0.38
N PRO A 131 -16.43 2.87 -0.65
CA PRO A 131 -15.54 3.77 0.09
C PRO A 131 -15.97 3.94 1.54
N GLY A 132 -14.97 4.14 2.41
CA GLY A 132 -15.19 4.71 3.74
C GLY A 132 -15.19 6.25 3.71
N PRO A 133 -15.26 6.91 4.87
CA PRO A 133 -15.39 8.37 4.98
C PRO A 133 -14.10 9.16 4.65
N THR A 134 -12.98 8.48 4.44
CA THR A 134 -11.67 9.12 4.29
C THR A 134 -11.60 10.05 3.10
N ARG A 135 -11.04 11.24 3.30
CA ARG A 135 -10.77 12.24 2.27
C ARG A 135 -9.28 12.34 1.95
N ASN A 136 -8.96 12.76 0.74
CA ASN A 136 -7.58 12.92 0.32
C ASN A 136 -6.95 14.16 0.97
N PRO A 137 -5.86 14.03 1.75
CA PRO A 137 -5.22 15.17 2.39
C PRO A 137 -4.64 16.21 1.42
N ARG A 138 -4.38 15.79 0.17
CA ARG A 138 -3.88 16.69 -0.90
C ARG A 138 -4.98 17.57 -1.48
N ALA A 139 -6.23 17.06 -1.48
CA ALA A 139 -7.41 17.79 -1.92
C ALA A 139 -8.65 17.16 -1.31
N LEU A 140 -9.22 17.77 -0.29
CA LEU A 140 -10.32 17.22 0.53
C LEU A 140 -11.59 16.89 -0.27
N GLY A 141 -11.77 17.47 -1.45
CA GLY A 141 -12.86 17.14 -2.38
C GLY A 141 -12.60 15.93 -3.28
N HIS A 142 -11.48 15.24 -3.13
CA HIS A 142 -11.07 14.11 -3.97
C HIS A 142 -10.95 12.82 -3.16
N THR A 143 -11.12 11.68 -3.83
CA THR A 143 -10.91 10.37 -3.20
C THR A 143 -9.44 10.17 -2.80
N PRO A 144 -9.14 9.55 -1.66
CA PRO A 144 -7.78 9.10 -1.33
C PRO A 144 -7.38 7.82 -2.07
N GLY A 145 -8.28 7.26 -2.88
CA GLY A 145 -8.17 5.89 -3.38
C GLY A 145 -8.59 4.87 -2.34
N GLY A 146 -8.25 3.61 -2.54
CA GLY A 146 -8.56 2.50 -1.64
C GLY A 146 -8.09 1.15 -2.19
N SER A 147 -8.21 0.11 -1.40
CA SER A 147 -8.93 -0.01 -0.12
C SER A 147 -8.10 0.47 1.09
N SER A 148 -6.78 0.66 1.02
CA SER A 148 -5.95 1.22 2.12
C SER A 148 -6.06 2.76 2.19
N SER A 149 -7.30 3.28 2.16
CA SER A 149 -7.60 4.72 2.10
C SER A 149 -7.08 5.47 3.30
N GLY A 150 -7.45 5.06 4.50
CA GLY A 150 -7.02 5.69 5.75
C GLY A 150 -5.51 5.56 5.98
N SER A 151 -4.90 4.43 5.61
CA SER A 151 -3.44 4.25 5.74
C SER A 151 -2.66 5.26 4.89
N ALA A 152 -3.05 5.42 3.61
CA ALA A 152 -2.39 6.39 2.73
C ALA A 152 -2.65 7.82 3.18
N ALA A 153 -3.88 8.14 3.60
CA ALA A 153 -4.24 9.47 4.08
C ALA A 153 -3.51 9.83 5.39
N ALA A 154 -3.41 8.92 6.35
CA ALA A 154 -2.72 9.14 7.62
C ALA A 154 -1.23 9.43 7.41
N VAL A 155 -0.56 8.67 6.51
CA VAL A 155 0.85 8.92 6.15
C VAL A 155 1.00 10.24 5.39
N ALA A 156 0.14 10.52 4.41
CA ALA A 156 0.19 11.75 3.61
C ALA A 156 -0.04 13.02 4.46
N ALA A 157 -0.90 12.92 5.48
CA ALA A 157 -1.15 13.97 6.46
C ALA A 157 -0.06 14.08 7.56
N GLY A 158 0.89 13.13 7.57
CA GLY A 158 1.94 13.06 8.59
C GLY A 158 1.42 12.71 9.99
N MET A 159 0.27 12.07 10.09
CA MET A 159 -0.29 11.58 11.35
C MET A 159 0.56 10.45 11.93
N VAL A 160 1.06 9.58 11.07
CA VAL A 160 2.03 8.53 11.39
C VAL A 160 3.09 8.44 10.28
N PRO A 161 4.33 8.05 10.59
CA PRO A 161 5.39 7.92 9.58
C PRO A 161 5.25 6.66 8.73
N LEU A 162 4.56 5.64 9.23
CA LEU A 162 4.43 4.32 8.65
C LEU A 162 3.00 3.79 8.81
N ALA A 163 2.48 3.10 7.82
CA ALA A 163 1.23 2.36 7.94
C ALA A 163 1.27 1.02 7.19
N PHE A 164 0.62 0.00 7.75
CA PHE A 164 0.31 -1.24 7.06
C PHE A 164 -0.91 -1.06 6.16
N GLY A 165 -0.83 -1.65 4.98
CA GLY A 165 -1.93 -1.81 4.04
C GLY A 165 -1.96 -3.22 3.48
N THR A 166 -2.97 -3.51 2.65
CA THR A 166 -3.08 -4.78 1.91
C THR A 166 -3.38 -4.49 0.44
N GLN A 167 -3.03 -5.42 -0.43
CA GLN A 167 -3.41 -5.35 -1.82
C GLN A 167 -3.88 -6.71 -2.33
N THR A 168 -5.06 -6.73 -2.95
CA THR A 168 -5.60 -7.84 -3.73
C THR A 168 -5.57 -7.49 -5.23
N ALA A 169 -5.78 -6.21 -5.56
CA ALA A 169 -5.75 -5.69 -6.93
C ALA A 169 -4.85 -4.44 -7.04
N GLY A 170 -5.29 -3.30 -6.53
CA GLY A 170 -4.56 -2.02 -6.54
C GLY A 170 -4.76 -1.25 -5.23
N SER A 171 -5.04 -1.97 -4.15
CA SER A 171 -5.51 -1.41 -2.88
C SER A 171 -4.46 -0.70 -2.05
N LEU A 172 -3.19 -0.70 -2.47
CA LEU A 172 -2.10 0.03 -1.86
C LEU A 172 -1.43 0.97 -2.87
N THR A 173 -1.11 0.47 -4.06
CA THR A 173 -0.46 1.24 -5.15
C THR A 173 -1.29 2.48 -5.53
N ARG A 174 -2.61 2.32 -5.75
CA ARG A 174 -3.49 3.43 -6.11
C ARG A 174 -3.63 4.49 -5.02
N PRO A 175 -3.97 4.16 -3.75
CA PRO A 175 -4.03 5.20 -2.72
C PRO A 175 -2.67 5.84 -2.43
N ALA A 176 -1.55 5.13 -2.57
CA ALA A 176 -0.22 5.73 -2.51
C ALA A 176 -0.03 6.80 -3.58
N SER A 177 -0.39 6.50 -4.85
CA SER A 177 -0.36 7.44 -5.96
C SER A 177 -1.23 8.66 -5.70
N PHE A 178 -2.50 8.46 -5.32
CA PHE A 178 -3.47 9.54 -5.13
C PHE A 178 -3.15 10.46 -3.95
N CYS A 179 -2.57 9.92 -2.88
CA CYS A 179 -2.17 10.68 -1.70
C CYS A 179 -0.73 11.23 -1.80
N GLY A 180 0.04 10.89 -2.83
CA GLY A 180 1.41 11.34 -3.03
C GLY A 180 2.35 10.84 -1.94
N VAL A 181 2.30 9.56 -1.65
CA VAL A 181 3.18 8.85 -0.71
C VAL A 181 3.81 7.64 -1.39
N ALA A 182 4.90 7.14 -0.83
CA ALA A 182 5.50 5.90 -1.28
C ALA A 182 4.69 4.70 -0.77
N GLY A 183 4.56 3.66 -1.61
CA GLY A 183 3.88 2.42 -1.29
C GLY A 183 4.71 1.21 -1.69
N PHE A 184 4.75 0.18 -0.86
CA PHE A 184 5.42 -1.07 -1.18
C PHE A 184 4.45 -2.25 -1.02
N VAL A 185 4.18 -2.92 -2.13
CA VAL A 185 3.47 -4.20 -2.17
C VAL A 185 4.53 -5.29 -2.20
N THR A 186 4.55 -6.17 -1.20
CA THR A 186 5.53 -7.26 -1.14
C THR A 186 5.25 -8.31 -2.22
N ALA A 187 6.24 -9.09 -2.60
CA ALA A 187 5.98 -10.28 -3.38
C ALA A 187 5.00 -11.21 -2.64
N HIS A 188 4.08 -11.85 -3.37
CA HIS A 188 3.07 -12.73 -2.77
C HIS A 188 3.73 -13.83 -1.91
N GLY A 189 3.19 -14.04 -0.71
CA GLY A 189 3.71 -15.00 0.27
C GLY A 189 4.99 -14.57 1.00
N LYS A 190 5.51 -13.36 0.74
CA LYS A 190 6.74 -12.87 1.40
C LYS A 190 6.51 -12.47 2.86
N LEU A 191 5.34 -11.91 3.16
CA LEU A 191 4.86 -11.71 4.52
C LEU A 191 3.63 -12.60 4.75
N PRO A 192 3.52 -13.24 5.93
CA PRO A 192 2.34 -14.02 6.28
C PRO A 192 1.08 -13.15 6.33
N THR A 193 -0.06 -13.74 6.00
CA THR A 193 -1.37 -13.09 6.04
C THR A 193 -2.26 -13.59 7.19
N ALA A 194 -1.71 -14.37 8.12
CA ALA A 194 -2.45 -14.80 9.31
C ALA A 194 -2.89 -13.59 10.15
N GLY A 195 -4.14 -13.60 10.61
CA GLY A 195 -4.78 -12.48 11.31
C GLY A 195 -5.21 -11.32 10.38
N ILE A 196 -5.31 -11.57 9.07
CA ILE A 196 -5.80 -10.59 8.10
C ILE A 196 -7.10 -11.10 7.48
N THR A 197 -8.12 -10.26 7.50
CA THR A 197 -9.36 -10.53 6.77
C THR A 197 -9.10 -10.33 5.28
N GLY A 198 -8.82 -11.43 4.58
CA GLY A 198 -8.50 -11.44 3.16
C GLY A 198 -9.74 -11.49 2.26
N LEU A 199 -9.53 -11.27 0.97
CA LEU A 199 -10.54 -11.39 -0.08
C LEU A 199 -10.22 -12.53 -1.05
N SER A 200 -8.94 -12.71 -1.39
CA SER A 200 -8.47 -13.70 -2.37
C SER A 200 -7.09 -14.22 -1.95
N PRO A 201 -7.02 -15.39 -1.29
CA PRO A 201 -5.75 -15.91 -0.75
C PRO A 201 -4.63 -16.06 -1.78
N GLY A 202 -4.99 -16.35 -3.04
CA GLY A 202 -4.03 -16.44 -4.14
C GLY A 202 -3.47 -15.09 -4.61
N LEU A 203 -4.07 -13.98 -4.20
CA LEU A 203 -3.69 -12.63 -4.62
C LEU A 203 -3.33 -11.70 -3.46
N ASP A 204 -3.88 -11.92 -2.26
CA ASP A 204 -3.71 -11.02 -1.12
C ASP A 204 -2.26 -10.89 -0.68
N THR A 205 -1.81 -9.66 -0.52
CA THR A 205 -0.48 -9.34 -0.01
C THR A 205 -0.54 -8.23 1.04
N VAL A 206 0.38 -8.30 1.98
CA VAL A 206 0.66 -7.22 2.93
C VAL A 206 1.60 -6.22 2.27
N GLY A 207 1.40 -4.94 2.58
CA GLY A 207 2.30 -3.90 2.12
C GLY A 207 2.42 -2.76 3.10
N LEU A 208 3.29 -1.83 2.78
CA LEU A 208 3.67 -0.69 3.60
C LEU A 208 3.43 0.62 2.86
N LEU A 209 3.10 1.64 3.62
CA LEU A 209 2.97 3.02 3.16
C LEU A 209 3.85 3.91 4.05
N ALA A 210 4.70 4.72 3.44
CA ALA A 210 5.53 5.72 4.10
C ALA A 210 5.64 6.97 3.21
N ARG A 211 6.27 8.04 3.69
CA ARG A 211 6.36 9.27 2.89
C ARG A 211 7.27 9.14 1.68
N THR A 212 8.37 8.42 1.82
CA THR A 212 9.44 8.29 0.83
C THR A 212 9.84 6.84 0.62
N VAL A 213 10.52 6.56 -0.48
CA VAL A 213 11.08 5.24 -0.77
C VAL A 213 12.13 4.81 0.26
N PRO A 214 13.06 5.66 0.72
CA PRO A 214 13.97 5.32 1.81
C PRO A 214 13.28 4.92 3.12
N ASP A 215 12.17 5.60 3.47
CA ASP A 215 11.39 5.25 4.67
C ASP A 215 10.75 3.85 4.53
N LEU A 216 10.23 3.51 3.34
CA LEU A 216 9.71 2.16 3.05
C LEU A 216 10.80 1.09 3.16
N HIS A 217 11.96 1.35 2.57
CA HIS A 217 13.10 0.42 2.62
C HIS A 217 13.53 0.16 4.06
N PHE A 218 13.62 1.23 4.88
CA PHE A 218 13.96 1.10 6.29
C PHE A 218 12.97 0.19 7.03
N ALA A 219 11.66 0.45 6.88
CA ALA A 219 10.61 -0.35 7.50
C ALA A 219 10.61 -1.80 7.00
N TRP A 220 10.72 -2.00 5.67
CA TRP A 220 10.77 -3.32 5.07
C TRP A 220 11.96 -4.15 5.55
N THR A 221 13.16 -3.54 5.56
CA THR A 221 14.38 -4.23 5.98
C THR A 221 14.33 -4.59 7.47
N ALA A 222 13.81 -3.69 8.31
CA ALA A 222 13.57 -3.98 9.72
C ALA A 222 12.61 -5.17 9.90
N LEU A 223 11.48 -5.18 9.20
CA LEU A 223 10.50 -6.28 9.27
C LEU A 223 11.05 -7.60 8.75
N ARG A 224 11.91 -7.59 7.73
CA ARG A 224 12.49 -8.79 7.12
C ARG A 224 13.68 -9.33 7.94
N ASP A 225 14.66 -8.46 8.23
CA ASP A 225 15.99 -8.86 8.68
C ASP A 225 16.23 -8.59 10.17
N GLY A 226 15.37 -7.81 10.81
CA GLY A 226 15.48 -7.48 12.23
C GLY A 226 16.04 -6.07 12.51
N PRO A 227 16.66 -5.83 13.69
CA PRO A 227 16.85 -4.49 14.24
C PRO A 227 17.87 -3.61 13.50
N ARG A 228 18.67 -4.17 12.61
CA ARG A 228 19.72 -3.41 11.87
C ARG A 228 19.34 -3.27 10.39
N ALA A 229 18.59 -2.21 10.07
CA ALA A 229 18.30 -1.87 8.68
C ALA A 229 19.48 -1.09 8.06
N PRO A 230 20.09 -1.58 6.97
CA PRO A 230 21.15 -0.85 6.26
C PRO A 230 20.62 0.48 5.71
N VAL A 231 21.53 1.42 5.46
CA VAL A 231 21.19 2.64 4.70
C VAL A 231 20.92 2.23 3.26
N LEU A 232 19.86 2.79 2.68
CA LEU A 232 19.56 2.61 1.27
C LEU A 232 20.46 3.53 0.46
N GLU A 233 21.30 2.93 -0.39
CA GLU A 233 22.11 3.66 -1.35
C GLU A 233 21.35 3.68 -2.69
N PRO A 234 20.85 4.85 -3.14
CA PRO A 234 20.19 4.95 -4.44
C PRO A 234 21.14 4.49 -5.56
N SER A 235 20.67 3.61 -6.42
CA SER A 235 21.49 3.07 -7.51
C SER A 235 20.67 2.95 -8.79
N ALA A 236 21.17 3.57 -9.86
CA ALA A 236 20.54 3.54 -11.15
C ALA A 236 20.42 2.10 -11.69
N PRO A 237 19.30 1.73 -12.32
CA PRO A 237 19.15 0.43 -12.97
C PRO A 237 20.02 0.39 -14.24
N ARG A 238 20.31 -0.81 -14.71
CA ARG A 238 20.95 -0.96 -16.03
C ARG A 238 20.01 -0.57 -17.16
N ARG A 239 18.72 -0.87 -17.00
CA ARG A 239 17.67 -0.60 -17.98
C ARG A 239 16.29 -0.52 -17.32
N LEU A 240 15.40 0.29 -17.90
CA LEU A 240 14.00 0.32 -17.59
C LEU A 240 13.16 -0.24 -18.75
N ARG A 241 12.16 -1.05 -18.45
CA ARG A 241 11.08 -1.42 -19.35
C ARG A 241 9.90 -0.47 -19.11
N LEU A 242 9.60 0.35 -20.08
CA LEU A 242 8.53 1.33 -19.97
C LEU A 242 7.20 0.66 -20.32
N TRP A 243 6.23 0.85 -19.46
CA TRP A 243 4.87 0.36 -19.64
C TRP A 243 3.89 1.52 -19.56
N SER A 244 3.16 1.79 -20.66
CA SER A 244 2.23 2.92 -20.74
C SER A 244 0.88 2.64 -20.09
N GLY A 245 0.44 1.38 -20.04
CA GLY A 245 -0.86 0.96 -19.51
C GLY A 245 -2.05 1.23 -20.43
N PHE A 246 -1.84 1.76 -21.64
CA PHE A 246 -2.93 2.16 -22.55
C PHE A 246 -3.84 1.00 -22.96
N GLU A 247 -3.34 -0.22 -23.01
CA GLU A 247 -4.12 -1.43 -23.31
C GLU A 247 -5.16 -1.78 -22.24
N LEU A 248 -5.03 -1.21 -21.04
CA LEU A 248 -5.94 -1.45 -19.91
C LEU A 248 -6.92 -0.30 -19.65
N GLY A 249 -6.69 0.87 -20.23
CA GLY A 249 -7.57 2.01 -20.02
C GLY A 249 -7.00 3.34 -20.52
N GLU A 250 -7.79 4.37 -20.41
CA GLU A 250 -7.41 5.72 -20.81
C GLU A 250 -6.52 6.36 -19.73
N VAL A 251 -5.22 6.31 -19.95
CA VAL A 251 -4.23 6.99 -19.10
C VAL A 251 -4.22 8.48 -19.41
N SER A 252 -4.32 9.34 -18.41
CA SER A 252 -4.36 10.79 -18.59
C SER A 252 -3.10 11.33 -19.26
N ARG A 253 -3.24 12.48 -19.93
CA ARG A 253 -2.12 13.14 -20.61
C ARG A 253 -1.03 13.53 -19.62
N GLU A 254 -1.40 13.99 -18.44
CA GLU A 254 -0.47 14.38 -17.39
C GLU A 254 0.29 13.17 -16.83
N MET A 255 -0.39 12.04 -16.63
CA MET A 255 0.26 10.81 -16.19
C MET A 255 1.22 10.27 -17.27
N THR A 256 0.80 10.30 -18.52
CA THR A 256 1.66 9.94 -19.67
C THR A 256 2.89 10.86 -19.75
N ALA A 257 2.69 12.17 -19.55
CA ALA A 257 3.80 13.14 -19.52
C ALA A 257 4.73 12.91 -18.34
N ALA A 258 4.20 12.57 -17.15
CA ALA A 258 4.99 12.24 -15.97
C ALA A 258 5.87 11.00 -16.20
N LEU A 259 5.32 9.93 -16.79
CA LEU A 259 6.07 8.72 -17.14
C LEU A 259 7.18 9.04 -18.16
N ARG A 260 6.86 9.78 -19.23
CA ARG A 260 7.84 10.15 -20.24
C ARG A 260 8.95 11.04 -19.69
N ALA A 261 8.61 12.08 -18.93
CA ALA A 261 9.62 12.94 -18.31
C ALA A 261 10.56 12.16 -17.37
N THR A 262 10.06 11.13 -16.68
CA THR A 262 10.87 10.25 -15.85
C THR A 262 11.80 9.39 -16.71
N ALA A 263 11.29 8.85 -17.81
CA ALA A 263 12.13 8.10 -18.78
C ALA A 263 13.21 8.99 -19.40
N ASP A 264 12.87 10.22 -19.81
CA ASP A 264 13.83 11.19 -20.36
C ASP A 264 14.95 11.55 -19.36
N SER A 265 14.58 11.69 -18.07
CA SER A 265 15.56 11.89 -16.98
C SER A 265 16.50 10.68 -16.83
N ALA A 266 15.95 9.47 -16.91
CA ALA A 266 16.73 8.23 -16.84
C ALA A 266 17.68 8.11 -18.06
N GLU A 267 17.20 8.37 -19.27
CA GLU A 267 18.00 8.35 -20.49
C GLU A 267 19.12 9.41 -20.45
N SER A 268 18.83 10.60 -19.93
CA SER A 268 19.84 11.65 -19.72
C SER A 268 20.94 11.24 -18.75
N ALA A 269 20.63 10.34 -17.81
CA ALA A 269 21.59 9.73 -16.89
C ALA A 269 22.28 8.48 -17.48
N GLY A 270 22.05 8.16 -18.76
CA GLY A 270 22.67 7.03 -19.46
C GLY A 270 21.96 5.69 -19.28
N ILE A 271 20.74 5.68 -18.73
CA ILE A 271 19.95 4.46 -18.52
C ILE A 271 19.18 4.12 -19.80
N GLY A 272 19.31 2.90 -20.29
CA GLY A 272 18.55 2.45 -21.46
C GLY A 272 17.07 2.25 -21.12
N CYS A 273 16.19 2.99 -21.82
CA CYS A 273 14.74 2.80 -21.71
C CYS A 273 14.21 2.06 -22.95
N ARG A 274 13.35 1.06 -22.76
CA ARG A 274 12.71 0.30 -23.84
C ARG A 274 11.26 0.02 -23.50
N GLU A 275 10.40 0.12 -24.48
CA GLU A 275 8.97 -0.26 -24.30
C GLU A 275 8.85 -1.75 -23.92
N LEU A 276 7.88 -2.03 -23.07
CA LEU A 276 7.49 -3.39 -22.69
C LEU A 276 6.56 -3.95 -23.77
N ASP A 277 7.06 -4.87 -24.57
CA ASP A 277 6.26 -5.56 -25.59
C ASP A 277 5.51 -6.77 -24.98
N ALA A 278 4.37 -6.49 -24.33
CA ALA A 278 3.56 -7.52 -23.65
C ALA A 278 2.05 -7.20 -23.64
N ALA A 279 1.57 -6.26 -24.44
CA ALA A 279 0.20 -5.72 -24.34
C ALA A 279 -0.89 -6.81 -24.26
N ALA A 280 -0.91 -7.77 -25.19
CA ALA A 280 -1.93 -8.83 -25.18
C ALA A 280 -1.87 -9.72 -23.93
N ARG A 281 -0.67 -9.98 -23.39
CA ARG A 281 -0.50 -10.75 -22.15
C ARG A 281 -0.94 -9.94 -20.93
N ILE A 282 -0.69 -8.64 -20.93
CA ILE A 282 -1.12 -7.73 -19.84
C ILE A 282 -2.64 -7.68 -19.76
N VAL A 283 -3.35 -7.61 -20.89
CA VAL A 283 -4.82 -7.67 -20.94
C VAL A 283 -5.32 -8.99 -20.37
N ALA A 284 -4.78 -10.13 -20.85
CA ALA A 284 -5.16 -11.44 -20.37
C ALA A 284 -4.90 -11.63 -18.86
N LEU A 285 -3.79 -11.08 -18.33
CA LEU A 285 -3.50 -11.11 -16.90
C LEU A 285 -4.53 -10.34 -16.08
N ALA A 286 -5.00 -9.19 -16.57
CA ALA A 286 -6.03 -8.40 -15.87
C ALA A 286 -7.37 -9.13 -15.82
N GLU A 287 -7.71 -9.89 -16.85
CA GLU A 287 -8.90 -10.75 -16.93
C GLU A 287 -8.75 -11.98 -16.00
N HIS A 288 -7.63 -12.68 -16.08
CA HIS A 288 -7.32 -13.80 -15.20
C HIS A 288 -7.32 -13.41 -13.73
N HIS A 289 -6.75 -12.25 -13.42
CA HIS A 289 -6.81 -11.67 -12.07
C HIS A 289 -8.25 -11.55 -11.57
N HIS A 290 -9.14 -11.00 -12.39
CA HIS A 290 -10.55 -10.82 -12.00
C HIS A 290 -11.25 -12.17 -11.75
N THR A 291 -11.02 -13.15 -12.64
CA THR A 291 -11.56 -14.52 -12.51
C THR A 291 -11.10 -15.17 -11.20
N VAL A 292 -9.79 -15.10 -10.90
CA VAL A 292 -9.22 -15.66 -9.66
C VAL A 292 -9.80 -14.95 -8.44
N MET A 293 -9.79 -13.62 -8.44
CA MET A 293 -10.30 -12.82 -7.32
C MET A 293 -11.77 -13.11 -7.04
N ALA A 294 -12.64 -13.14 -8.06
CA ALA A 294 -14.06 -13.39 -7.88
C ALA A 294 -14.32 -14.81 -7.35
N TYR A 295 -13.66 -15.83 -7.94
CA TYR A 295 -13.79 -17.22 -7.53
C TYR A 295 -13.39 -17.45 -6.08
N GLU A 296 -12.25 -16.88 -5.67
CA GLU A 296 -11.72 -17.02 -4.31
C GLU A 296 -12.54 -16.21 -3.30
N ALA A 297 -12.92 -14.96 -3.64
CA ALA A 297 -13.70 -14.10 -2.76
C ALA A 297 -15.03 -14.71 -2.37
N ALA A 298 -15.77 -15.30 -3.29
CA ALA A 298 -17.05 -15.94 -3.00
C ALA A 298 -16.93 -17.13 -2.03
N ARG A 299 -15.76 -17.76 -1.97
CA ARG A 299 -15.48 -18.90 -1.07
C ARG A 299 -14.90 -18.46 0.25
N GLU A 300 -13.94 -17.56 0.20
CA GLU A 300 -13.29 -17.00 1.38
C GLU A 300 -14.28 -16.22 2.26
N ARG A 301 -15.22 -15.53 1.63
CA ARG A 301 -16.26 -14.73 2.30
C ARG A 301 -17.65 -15.37 2.17
N ALA A 302 -17.76 -16.68 2.22
CA ALA A 302 -19.03 -17.40 2.05
C ALA A 302 -20.08 -16.98 3.10
N ALA A 303 -19.68 -16.64 4.32
CA ALA A 303 -20.57 -16.20 5.37
C ALA A 303 -21.17 -14.80 5.09
N GLU A 304 -20.37 -13.90 4.54
CA GLU A 304 -20.79 -12.57 4.10
C GLU A 304 -21.58 -12.66 2.78
N ALA A 305 -21.17 -13.53 1.87
CA ALA A 305 -21.89 -13.79 0.62
C ALA A 305 -23.32 -14.31 0.81
N ALA A 306 -23.59 -14.95 1.94
CA ALA A 306 -24.96 -15.38 2.31
C ALA A 306 -25.85 -14.22 2.83
N GLN A 307 -25.31 -13.00 2.99
CA GLN A 307 -25.98 -11.83 3.56
C GLN A 307 -25.94 -10.64 2.56
N THR A 308 -26.35 -10.88 1.32
CA THR A 308 -26.25 -9.89 0.22
C THR A 308 -27.06 -8.62 0.43
N ASP A 309 -28.07 -8.64 1.28
CA ASP A 309 -28.88 -7.51 1.71
C ASP A 309 -28.19 -6.58 2.72
N ARG A 310 -27.06 -7.02 3.29
CA ARG A 310 -26.29 -6.32 4.32
C ARG A 310 -24.88 -5.91 3.87
N ILE A 311 -24.54 -6.14 2.62
CA ILE A 311 -23.28 -5.75 2.02
C ILE A 311 -23.51 -4.82 0.82
N SER A 312 -22.48 -4.12 0.39
CA SER A 312 -22.57 -3.23 -0.76
C SER A 312 -22.83 -3.98 -2.06
N ALA A 313 -23.55 -3.33 -2.99
CA ALA A 313 -23.84 -3.91 -4.30
C ALA A 313 -22.57 -4.38 -5.05
N PRO A 314 -21.45 -3.61 -5.12
CA PRO A 314 -20.24 -4.09 -5.76
C PRO A 314 -19.67 -5.38 -5.16
N LEU A 315 -19.77 -5.53 -3.82
CA LEU A 315 -19.26 -6.75 -3.15
C LEU A 315 -20.18 -7.94 -3.44
N ALA A 316 -21.50 -7.73 -3.43
CA ALA A 316 -22.50 -8.76 -3.79
C ALA A 316 -22.30 -9.22 -5.25
N GLU A 317 -22.07 -8.30 -6.17
CA GLU A 317 -21.77 -8.59 -7.58
C GLU A 317 -20.47 -9.43 -7.74
N LEU A 318 -19.42 -9.12 -6.97
CA LEU A 318 -18.19 -9.91 -6.98
C LEU A 318 -18.46 -11.36 -6.53
N PHE A 319 -19.21 -11.53 -5.46
CA PHE A 319 -19.57 -12.87 -4.93
C PHE A 319 -20.44 -13.65 -5.92
N ALA A 320 -21.41 -12.99 -6.55
CA ALA A 320 -22.25 -13.60 -7.58
C ALA A 320 -21.42 -14.06 -8.80
N ALA A 321 -20.50 -13.21 -9.28
CA ALA A 321 -19.56 -13.55 -10.35
C ALA A 321 -18.68 -14.75 -9.95
N GLY A 322 -18.18 -14.76 -8.73
CA GLY A 322 -17.36 -15.86 -8.21
C GLY A 322 -18.12 -17.18 -8.05
N ALA A 323 -19.38 -17.12 -7.65
CA ALA A 323 -20.27 -18.28 -7.56
C ALA A 323 -20.59 -18.87 -8.95
N ALA A 324 -20.71 -18.00 -9.96
CA ALA A 324 -20.94 -18.40 -11.36
C ALA A 324 -19.69 -18.91 -12.08
N THR A 325 -18.49 -18.62 -11.56
CA THR A 325 -17.22 -19.03 -12.18
C THR A 325 -16.99 -20.54 -12.01
N ALA A 326 -16.85 -21.25 -13.13
CA ALA A 326 -16.53 -22.68 -13.08
C ALA A 326 -15.09 -22.92 -12.58
N GLU A 327 -14.88 -24.04 -11.87
CA GLU A 327 -13.55 -24.40 -11.38
C GLU A 327 -12.53 -24.58 -12.52
N ALA A 328 -12.99 -25.02 -13.69
CA ALA A 328 -12.15 -25.15 -14.87
C ALA A 328 -11.61 -23.79 -15.34
N ASP A 329 -12.45 -22.75 -15.34
CA ASP A 329 -12.05 -21.39 -15.73
C ASP A 329 -11.08 -20.79 -14.71
N TYR A 330 -11.32 -21.00 -13.43
CA TYR A 330 -10.39 -20.60 -12.36
C TYR A 330 -9.01 -21.28 -12.54
N ARG A 331 -8.98 -22.58 -12.79
CA ARG A 331 -7.73 -23.32 -13.01
C ARG A 331 -7.01 -22.86 -14.29
N ALA A 332 -7.77 -22.57 -15.35
CA ALA A 332 -7.22 -22.03 -16.60
C ALA A 332 -6.61 -20.63 -16.37
N ALA A 333 -7.28 -19.75 -15.63
CA ALA A 333 -6.76 -18.45 -15.27
C ALA A 333 -5.44 -18.55 -14.49
N LEU A 334 -5.37 -19.42 -13.47
CA LEU A 334 -4.14 -19.67 -12.72
C LEU A 334 -3.00 -20.23 -13.61
N ALA A 335 -3.32 -21.06 -14.59
CA ALA A 335 -2.32 -21.59 -15.53
C ALA A 335 -1.78 -20.48 -16.43
N GLY A 336 -2.66 -19.63 -16.99
CA GLY A 336 -2.28 -18.46 -17.80
C GLY A 336 -1.43 -17.44 -17.04
N ILE A 337 -1.76 -17.19 -15.78
CA ILE A 337 -0.94 -16.33 -14.89
C ILE A 337 0.47 -16.93 -14.72
N ARG A 338 0.59 -18.21 -14.40
CA ARG A 338 1.89 -18.86 -14.21
C ARG A 338 2.75 -18.84 -15.47
N GLU A 339 2.16 -19.15 -16.61
CA GLU A 339 2.84 -19.13 -17.91
C GLU A 339 3.35 -17.74 -18.22
N THR A 340 2.48 -16.70 -18.14
CA THR A 340 2.87 -15.33 -18.43
C THR A 340 3.94 -14.81 -17.46
N ARG A 341 3.82 -15.13 -16.16
CA ARG A 341 4.84 -14.80 -15.17
C ARG A 341 6.20 -15.40 -15.53
N GLN A 342 6.24 -16.66 -15.93
CA GLN A 342 7.48 -17.33 -16.32
C GLN A 342 8.10 -16.67 -17.55
N LEU A 343 7.32 -16.39 -18.59
CA LEU A 343 7.78 -15.71 -19.79
C LEU A 343 8.31 -14.32 -19.51
N LEU A 344 7.58 -13.51 -18.73
CA LEU A 344 8.00 -12.15 -18.39
C LEU A 344 9.30 -12.16 -17.59
N LEU A 345 9.38 -12.99 -16.54
CA LEU A 345 10.59 -13.08 -15.71
C LEU A 345 11.80 -13.64 -16.46
N SER A 346 11.59 -14.47 -17.48
CA SER A 346 12.68 -14.96 -18.36
C SER A 346 13.19 -13.86 -19.31
N ALA A 347 12.32 -12.90 -19.66
CA ALA A 347 12.65 -11.81 -20.58
C ALA A 347 13.25 -10.57 -19.88
N LEU A 348 13.20 -10.51 -18.56
CA LEU A 348 13.78 -9.44 -17.75
C LEU A 348 15.14 -9.87 -17.19
N ASP A 349 16.16 -9.07 -17.38
CA ASP A 349 17.45 -9.22 -16.69
C ASP A 349 17.30 -8.90 -15.18
N GLU A 350 18.26 -9.35 -14.36
CA GLU A 350 18.21 -9.10 -12.89
C GLU A 350 18.28 -7.62 -12.53
N ASP A 351 18.96 -6.82 -13.34
CA ASP A 351 19.10 -5.37 -13.19
C ASP A 351 18.06 -4.56 -13.99
N GLU A 352 16.99 -5.20 -14.45
CA GLU A 352 15.88 -4.53 -15.12
C GLU A 352 14.65 -4.46 -14.21
N ALA A 353 13.89 -3.36 -14.34
CA ALA A 353 12.59 -3.19 -13.71
C ALA A 353 11.61 -2.59 -14.72
N ILE A 354 10.30 -2.84 -14.48
CA ILE A 354 9.24 -2.26 -15.30
C ILE A 354 8.76 -0.99 -14.62
N LEU A 355 8.79 0.14 -15.34
CA LEU A 355 8.27 1.42 -14.88
C LEU A 355 6.97 1.75 -15.63
N GLY A 356 5.93 2.10 -14.90
CA GLY A 356 4.65 2.47 -15.48
C GLY A 356 3.79 3.34 -14.56
N PRO A 357 2.59 3.74 -14.99
CA PRO A 357 1.68 4.54 -14.18
C PRO A 357 1.07 3.71 -13.05
N ALA A 358 1.00 4.26 -11.84
CA ALA A 358 0.38 3.58 -10.68
C ALA A 358 -1.15 3.70 -10.67
N ALA A 359 -1.70 4.68 -11.39
CA ALA A 359 -3.12 4.90 -11.60
C ALA A 359 -3.33 5.53 -12.98
N LEU A 360 -4.58 5.57 -13.48
CA LEU A 360 -4.88 6.17 -14.80
C LEU A 360 -4.60 7.69 -14.87
N GLY A 361 -4.52 8.36 -13.74
CA GLY A 361 -4.28 9.80 -13.60
C GLY A 361 -4.20 10.19 -12.13
N ALA A 362 -4.42 11.46 -11.85
CA ALA A 362 -4.56 11.97 -10.48
C ALA A 362 -5.87 11.46 -9.84
N ALA A 363 -5.99 11.68 -8.53
CA ALA A 363 -7.20 11.35 -7.78
C ALA A 363 -8.43 12.02 -8.40
N PRO A 364 -9.48 11.27 -8.79
CA PRO A 364 -10.71 11.87 -9.28
C PRO A 364 -11.45 12.63 -8.17
N PRO A 365 -12.27 13.65 -8.54
CA PRO A 365 -13.12 14.34 -7.58
C PRO A 365 -14.23 13.43 -7.06
N GLY A 366 -14.74 13.74 -5.85
CA GLY A 366 -15.80 12.98 -5.18
C GLY A 366 -15.26 11.92 -4.23
N HIS A 367 -16.20 11.28 -3.51
CA HIS A 367 -15.91 10.29 -2.48
C HIS A 367 -16.67 8.97 -2.71
N ASP A 368 -17.49 8.88 -3.75
CA ASP A 368 -18.36 7.72 -4.02
C ASP A 368 -17.61 6.54 -4.67
N ALA A 369 -16.36 6.75 -5.05
CA ALA A 369 -15.52 5.73 -5.67
C ALA A 369 -14.05 5.86 -5.26
N THR A 370 -13.33 4.75 -5.28
CA THR A 370 -11.88 4.71 -4.98
C THR A 370 -11.00 4.74 -6.25
N GLY A 371 -11.60 4.89 -7.44
CA GLY A 371 -10.92 4.73 -8.72
C GLY A 371 -10.72 3.26 -9.12
N THR A 372 -10.23 3.02 -10.33
CA THR A 372 -10.01 1.66 -10.85
C THR A 372 -8.64 1.12 -10.48
N PRO A 373 -8.51 -0.18 -10.08
CA PRO A 373 -7.22 -0.85 -9.82
C PRO A 373 -6.60 -1.46 -11.08
N ILE A 374 -7.10 -1.18 -12.27
CA ILE A 374 -6.82 -1.95 -13.48
C ILE A 374 -5.32 -2.04 -13.80
N LEU A 375 -4.55 -0.96 -13.55
CA LEU A 375 -3.12 -0.92 -13.82
C LEU A 375 -2.26 -1.73 -12.84
N SER A 376 -2.81 -2.13 -11.71
CA SER A 376 -2.10 -2.98 -10.74
C SER A 376 -2.43 -4.46 -10.89
N ARG A 377 -3.59 -4.80 -11.49
CA ARG A 377 -4.06 -6.20 -11.61
C ARG A 377 -3.05 -7.16 -12.24
N PRO A 378 -2.36 -6.83 -13.36
CA PRO A 378 -1.41 -7.76 -13.98
C PRO A 378 -0.26 -8.13 -13.05
N TRP A 379 0.29 -7.16 -12.34
CA TRP A 379 1.42 -7.32 -11.45
C TRP A 379 1.04 -8.09 -10.20
N GLN A 380 -0.16 -7.81 -9.66
CA GLN A 380 -0.73 -8.51 -8.53
C GLN A 380 -1.07 -9.97 -8.87
N ALA A 381 -1.63 -10.23 -10.05
CA ALA A 381 -1.87 -11.59 -10.53
C ALA A 381 -0.60 -12.44 -10.53
N MET A 382 0.51 -11.86 -10.96
CA MET A 382 1.81 -12.52 -10.98
C MET A 382 2.52 -12.54 -9.63
N GLY A 383 1.98 -11.89 -8.60
CA GLY A 383 2.58 -11.83 -7.27
C GLY A 383 3.94 -11.14 -7.24
N LEU A 384 4.14 -10.13 -8.09
CA LEU A 384 5.40 -9.39 -8.18
C LEU A 384 5.47 -8.26 -7.14
N PRO A 385 6.66 -7.96 -6.60
CA PRO A 385 6.84 -6.81 -5.72
C PRO A 385 6.72 -5.50 -6.51
N VAL A 386 6.05 -4.50 -5.93
CA VAL A 386 5.82 -3.20 -6.55
C VAL A 386 6.14 -2.08 -5.57
N VAL A 387 6.93 -1.11 -6.01
CA VAL A 387 7.14 0.16 -5.29
C VAL A 387 6.40 1.27 -6.03
N THR A 388 5.51 1.99 -5.32
CA THR A 388 4.93 3.24 -5.82
C THR A 388 5.86 4.39 -5.44
N ILE A 389 6.26 5.17 -6.43
CA ILE A 389 7.19 6.30 -6.30
C ILE A 389 6.36 7.59 -6.40
N PRO A 390 6.33 8.44 -5.36
CA PRO A 390 5.72 9.77 -5.41
C PRO A 390 6.67 10.78 -6.11
N GLY A 391 6.19 11.98 -6.37
CA GLY A 391 7.06 13.10 -6.78
C GLY A 391 6.51 13.95 -7.90
N LYS A 392 5.76 13.40 -8.84
CA LYS A 392 5.10 14.18 -9.90
C LYS A 392 3.72 14.66 -9.48
N CYS A 393 3.26 15.74 -10.10
CA CYS A 393 1.91 16.28 -9.93
C CYS A 393 1.33 16.67 -11.29
N ASP A 394 0.00 16.72 -11.37
CA ASP A 394 -0.70 17.33 -12.50
C ASP A 394 -0.67 18.86 -12.42
N SER A 395 -1.33 19.52 -13.38
CA SER A 395 -1.42 20.98 -13.44
C SER A 395 -2.22 21.62 -12.28
N ALA A 396 -3.03 20.84 -11.59
CA ALA A 396 -3.77 21.24 -10.39
C ALA A 396 -3.00 20.99 -9.08
N GLY A 397 -1.80 20.42 -9.16
CA GLY A 397 -0.98 20.05 -8.00
C GLY A 397 -1.38 18.72 -7.35
N LEU A 398 -2.24 17.93 -8.01
CA LEU A 398 -2.62 16.61 -7.50
C LEU A 398 -1.52 15.57 -7.84
N PRO A 399 -1.19 14.67 -6.90
CA PRO A 399 -0.12 13.71 -7.10
C PRO A 399 -0.37 12.73 -8.26
N LEU A 400 0.73 12.39 -8.93
CA LEU A 400 0.83 11.40 -10.00
C LEU A 400 1.92 10.40 -9.62
N GLY A 401 1.54 9.27 -9.03
CA GLY A 401 2.49 8.21 -8.65
C GLY A 401 2.85 7.32 -9.84
N LEU A 402 4.12 6.95 -9.93
CA LEU A 402 4.59 5.90 -10.82
C LEU A 402 4.80 4.60 -10.04
N GLN A 403 4.65 3.45 -10.69
CA GLN A 403 4.97 2.16 -10.08
C GLN A 403 6.17 1.53 -10.75
N LEU A 404 7.07 1.00 -9.91
CA LEU A 404 8.21 0.20 -10.33
C LEU A 404 7.97 -1.24 -9.93
N ILE A 405 7.95 -2.13 -10.90
CA ILE A 405 7.66 -3.56 -10.72
C ILE A 405 8.98 -4.31 -10.83
N GLY A 406 9.28 -5.15 -9.83
CA GLY A 406 10.52 -5.91 -9.74
C GLY A 406 10.34 -7.41 -9.77
N ARG A 407 11.45 -8.12 -9.61
CA ARG A 407 11.50 -9.57 -9.48
C ARG A 407 11.36 -9.98 -8.01
N PRO A 408 10.58 -11.02 -7.69
CA PRO A 408 10.59 -11.62 -6.36
C PRO A 408 12.00 -12.06 -5.95
N GLY A 409 12.44 -11.67 -4.75
CA GLY A 409 13.77 -11.96 -4.22
C GLY A 409 14.83 -10.88 -4.53
N ALA A 410 14.51 -9.92 -5.42
CA ALA A 410 15.36 -8.79 -5.76
C ALA A 410 14.84 -7.45 -5.18
N GLU A 411 14.14 -7.50 -4.05
CA GLU A 411 13.49 -6.32 -3.44
C GLU A 411 14.52 -5.24 -3.07
N GLN A 412 15.74 -5.62 -2.67
CA GLN A 412 16.81 -4.67 -2.38
C GLN A 412 17.12 -3.81 -3.63
N ARG A 413 17.35 -4.48 -4.77
CA ARG A 413 17.61 -3.80 -6.03
C ARG A 413 16.44 -2.94 -6.51
N LEU A 414 15.21 -3.41 -6.27
CA LEU A 414 13.99 -2.66 -6.57
C LEU A 414 13.94 -1.35 -5.76
N PHE A 415 14.28 -1.37 -4.47
CA PHE A 415 14.34 -0.18 -3.62
C PHE A 415 15.46 0.77 -4.01
N GLU A 416 16.66 0.26 -4.35
CA GLU A 416 17.78 1.07 -4.83
C GLU A 416 17.41 1.85 -6.10
N THR A 417 16.77 1.16 -7.05
CA THR A 417 16.26 1.75 -8.30
C THR A 417 15.13 2.75 -8.02
N ALA A 418 14.18 2.41 -7.14
CA ALA A 418 13.07 3.29 -6.82
C ALA A 418 13.53 4.58 -6.11
N ALA A 419 14.50 4.49 -5.19
CA ALA A 419 15.08 5.64 -4.51
C ALA A 419 15.89 6.51 -5.48
N TRP A 420 16.60 5.90 -6.43
CA TRP A 420 17.28 6.65 -7.47
C TRP A 420 16.27 7.40 -8.35
N LEU A 421 15.19 6.74 -8.79
CA LEU A 421 14.11 7.39 -9.54
C LEU A 421 13.48 8.54 -8.73
N GLU A 422 13.16 8.33 -7.46
CA GLU A 422 12.61 9.37 -6.58
C GLU A 422 13.53 10.60 -6.49
N SER A 423 14.86 10.41 -6.57
CA SER A 423 15.85 11.51 -6.49
C SER A 423 15.98 12.33 -7.78
N VAL A 424 15.52 11.81 -8.93
CA VAL A 424 15.58 12.48 -10.24
C VAL A 424 14.21 12.94 -10.75
N LEU A 425 13.13 12.71 -9.98
CA LEU A 425 11.77 13.17 -10.25
C LEU A 425 11.55 14.62 -9.82
#